data_68b9ccfe6b94753bd09db0e29d284f82
#
_entry.id   68b9ccfe6b94753bd09db0e29d284f82
#
_cell.length_a   1.000
_cell.length_b   1.000
_cell.length_c   1.000
_cell.angle_alpha   90.00
_cell.angle_beta   90.00
_cell.angle_gamma   90.00
#
_symmetry.space_group_name_H-M   'P 1'
#
loop_
_entity.id
_entity.type
_entity.pdbx_description
1 polymer ?
#
loop_
_entity_poly.entity_id
_entity_poly.type
_entity_poly.pdbx_seq_one_letter_code
_entity_poly.pdbx_strand_id
1 'polypeptide(L)'
;MKRVSFFDTNIFVYADDASAPEKKAKAIELITDHQVSGHAVVSLQVLQEYFVVATRKLGVSAELAQRKVEIMSRLRVVRFQECDVISSIEFHRLHQISFWDAMIVHAARVSGAEFLFSEALQTGTVWGGVTVVNPFVKD
;
A
#
# COMPACT_ATOMS: atom_id res chain seq x y z
N MET A 1 -9.75 15.42 -13.91
CA MET A 1 -10.12 14.28 -13.03
C MET A 1 -8.95 13.89 -12.15
N LYS A 2 -9.22 13.79 -10.86
CA LYS A 2 -8.19 13.39 -9.91
C LYS A 2 -7.98 11.89 -9.96
N ARG A 3 -6.74 11.47 -10.18
CA ARG A 3 -6.38 10.05 -10.18
C ARG A 3 -5.89 9.68 -8.79
N VAL A 4 -6.60 8.75 -8.17
CA VAL A 4 -6.27 8.25 -6.84
C VAL A 4 -5.40 7.01 -6.98
N SER A 5 -4.37 6.92 -6.15
CA SER A 5 -3.46 5.78 -6.12
C SER A 5 -3.43 5.17 -4.72
N PHE A 6 -3.55 3.86 -4.66
CA PHE A 6 -3.45 3.11 -3.41
C PHE A 6 -2.01 2.62 -3.23
N PHE A 7 -1.50 2.73 -2.02
CA PHE A 7 -0.12 2.36 -1.69
C PHE A 7 -0.10 1.14 -0.77
N ASP A 8 0.49 0.05 -1.25
CA ASP A 8 0.72 -1.13 -0.43
C ASP A 8 1.83 -0.86 0.59
N THR A 9 1.88 -1.68 1.63
CA THR A 9 2.79 -1.54 2.77
C THR A 9 4.26 -1.43 2.35
N ASN A 10 4.70 -2.24 1.40
CA ASN A 10 6.12 -2.29 0.99
C ASN A 10 6.65 -0.95 0.49
N ILE A 11 5.79 -0.08 -0.05
CA ILE A 11 6.23 1.24 -0.51
C ILE A 11 6.74 2.07 0.68
N PHE A 12 5.99 2.07 1.79
CA PHE A 12 6.39 2.81 3.00
C PHE A 12 7.58 2.17 3.69
N VAL A 13 7.69 0.85 3.65
CA VAL A 13 8.82 0.13 4.22
C VAL A 13 10.11 0.49 3.49
N TYR A 14 10.09 0.50 2.15
CA TYR A 14 11.28 0.89 1.37
C TYR A 14 11.66 2.35 1.61
N ALA A 15 10.70 3.23 1.87
CA ALA A 15 11.00 4.64 2.18
C ALA A 15 11.87 4.80 3.43
N ASP A 16 11.93 3.78 4.29
CA ASP A 16 12.73 3.78 5.52
C ASP A 16 13.91 2.78 5.47
N ASP A 17 14.12 2.11 4.34
CA ASP A 17 15.10 1.01 4.23
C ASP A 17 16.43 1.48 3.64
N ALA A 18 17.37 1.83 4.50
CA ALA A 18 18.70 2.29 4.09
C ALA A 18 19.52 1.21 3.36
N SER A 19 19.16 -0.08 3.49
CA SER A 19 19.86 -1.17 2.79
C SER A 19 19.50 -1.26 1.32
N ALA A 20 18.45 -0.56 0.87
CA ALA A 20 18.01 -0.54 -0.51
C ALA A 20 17.89 0.92 -1.00
N PRO A 21 19.01 1.63 -1.20
CA PRO A 21 18.98 3.08 -1.42
C PRO A 21 18.23 3.52 -2.68
N GLU A 22 18.28 2.74 -3.75
CA GLU A 22 17.55 3.07 -4.99
C GLU A 22 16.03 2.96 -4.78
N LYS A 23 15.59 1.88 -4.13
CA LYS A 23 14.16 1.69 -3.82
C LYS A 23 13.68 2.72 -2.81
N LYS A 24 14.52 3.06 -1.83
CA LYS A 24 14.22 4.09 -0.84
C LYS A 24 13.96 5.43 -1.52
N ALA A 25 14.85 5.85 -2.40
CA ALA A 25 14.71 7.13 -3.12
C ALA A 25 13.43 7.13 -3.98
N LYS A 26 13.16 6.06 -4.68
CA LYS A 26 11.96 5.93 -5.52
C LYS A 26 10.68 5.96 -4.69
N ALA A 27 10.67 5.25 -3.56
CA ALA A 27 9.52 5.21 -2.67
C ALA A 27 9.22 6.60 -2.09
N ILE A 28 10.24 7.30 -1.63
CA ILE A 28 10.09 8.66 -1.08
C ILE A 28 9.53 9.62 -2.14
N GLU A 29 10.07 9.57 -3.35
CA GLU A 29 9.59 10.40 -4.46
C GLU A 29 8.12 10.14 -4.75
N LEU A 30 7.75 8.87 -4.86
CA LEU A 30 6.38 8.46 -5.19
C LEU A 30 5.38 8.88 -4.12
N ILE A 31 5.73 8.65 -2.85
CA ILE A 31 4.88 9.03 -1.71
C ILE A 31 4.71 10.55 -1.67
N THR A 32 5.81 11.28 -1.80
CA THR A 32 5.81 12.75 -1.73
C THR A 32 4.93 13.34 -2.82
N ASP A 33 5.09 12.88 -4.06
CA ASP A 33 4.33 13.40 -5.20
C ASP A 33 2.82 13.20 -4.99
N HIS A 34 2.41 12.04 -4.51
CA HIS A 34 0.99 11.74 -4.30
C HIS A 34 0.43 12.39 -3.05
N GLN A 35 1.24 12.53 -2.00
CA GLN A 35 0.84 13.21 -0.77
C GLN A 35 0.57 14.70 -1.03
N VAL A 36 1.46 15.35 -1.76
CA VAL A 36 1.32 16.77 -2.10
C VAL A 36 0.07 17.00 -2.95
N SER A 37 -0.21 16.12 -3.90
CA SER A 37 -1.39 16.24 -4.76
C SER A 37 -2.70 15.83 -4.07
N GLY A 38 -2.63 15.18 -2.91
CA GLY A 38 -3.81 14.70 -2.19
C GLY A 38 -4.43 13.44 -2.78
N HIS A 39 -3.68 12.69 -3.59
CA HIS A 39 -4.20 11.52 -4.30
C HIS A 39 -3.72 10.17 -3.74
N ALA A 40 -3.06 10.18 -2.58
CA ALA A 40 -2.59 8.95 -1.94
C ALA A 40 -3.66 8.34 -1.03
N VAL A 41 -3.87 7.05 -1.15
CA VAL A 41 -4.81 6.28 -0.32
C VAL A 41 -4.08 5.08 0.27
N VAL A 42 -4.36 4.79 1.51
CA VAL A 42 -3.90 3.58 2.22
C VAL A 42 -5.10 2.91 2.87
N SER A 43 -4.86 1.78 3.51
CA SER A 43 -5.88 1.12 4.34
C SER A 43 -5.39 0.98 5.76
N LEU A 44 -6.31 0.66 6.66
CA LEU A 44 -5.96 0.38 8.05
C LEU A 44 -4.94 -0.76 8.13
N GLN A 45 -5.09 -1.79 7.28
CA GLN A 45 -4.15 -2.91 7.20
C GLN A 45 -2.73 -2.42 6.89
N VAL A 46 -2.59 -1.46 5.96
CA VAL A 46 -1.27 -0.91 5.60
C VAL A 46 -0.61 -0.25 6.80
N LEU A 47 -1.36 0.50 7.60
CA LEU A 47 -0.84 1.11 8.82
C LEU A 47 -0.34 0.06 9.81
N GLN A 48 -1.12 -1.00 9.99
CA GLN A 48 -0.78 -2.10 10.90
C GLN A 48 0.46 -2.86 10.43
N GLU A 49 0.48 -3.25 9.16
CA GLU A 49 1.62 -3.98 8.58
C GLU A 49 2.90 -3.15 8.60
N TYR A 50 2.80 -1.86 8.29
CA TYR A 50 3.96 -0.98 8.33
C TYR A 50 4.60 -1.00 9.72
N PHE A 51 3.80 -0.83 10.77
CA PHE A 51 4.31 -0.82 12.13
C PHE A 51 5.07 -2.10 12.47
N VAL A 52 4.47 -3.24 12.14
CA VAL A 52 5.09 -4.55 12.44
C VAL A 52 6.38 -4.73 11.67
N VAL A 53 6.41 -4.45 10.37
CA VAL A 53 7.59 -4.67 9.54
C VAL A 53 8.70 -3.66 9.90
N ALA A 54 8.36 -2.40 10.09
CA ALA A 54 9.34 -1.37 10.44
C ALA A 54 10.05 -1.69 11.76
N THR A 55 9.31 -2.11 12.77
CA THR A 55 9.89 -2.42 14.08
C THR A 55 10.64 -3.74 14.08
N ARG A 56 10.12 -4.79 13.43
CA ARG A 56 10.72 -6.12 13.47
C ARG A 56 11.85 -6.31 12.46
N LYS A 57 11.66 -5.80 11.24
CA LYS A 57 12.62 -6.06 10.16
C LYS A 57 13.67 -4.95 10.03
N LEU A 58 13.25 -3.68 10.13
CA LEU A 58 14.16 -2.55 9.95
C LEU A 58 14.77 -2.06 11.26
N GLY A 59 14.30 -2.56 12.39
CA GLY A 59 14.81 -2.13 13.70
C GLY A 59 14.43 -0.70 14.08
N VAL A 60 13.39 -0.15 13.44
CA VAL A 60 12.87 1.17 13.80
C VAL A 60 12.25 1.08 15.21
N SER A 61 12.52 2.07 16.06
CA SER A 61 11.91 2.09 17.39
C SER A 61 10.40 2.18 17.31
N ALA A 62 9.71 1.60 18.29
CA ALA A 62 8.23 1.66 18.30
C ALA A 62 7.75 3.11 18.35
N GLU A 63 8.46 3.98 19.05
CA GLU A 63 8.13 5.40 19.13
C GLU A 63 8.22 6.09 17.77
N LEU A 64 9.30 5.86 17.04
CA LEU A 64 9.47 6.44 15.70
C LEU A 64 8.48 5.85 14.70
N ALA A 65 8.25 4.54 14.76
CA ALA A 65 7.26 3.88 13.90
C ALA A 65 5.84 4.41 14.16
N GLN A 66 5.51 4.69 15.42
CA GLN A 66 4.23 5.30 15.77
C GLN A 66 4.06 6.67 15.11
N ARG A 67 5.09 7.51 15.14
CA ARG A 67 5.04 8.82 14.49
C ARG A 67 4.82 8.71 12.98
N LYS A 68 5.47 7.71 12.36
CA LYS A 68 5.27 7.44 10.93
C LYS A 68 3.83 7.04 10.65
N VAL A 69 3.25 6.18 11.47
CA VAL A 69 1.85 5.77 11.33
C VAL A 69 0.92 6.98 11.51
N GLU A 70 1.20 7.86 12.46
CA GLU A 70 0.42 9.08 12.65
C GLU A 70 0.44 9.96 11.38
N ILE A 71 1.60 10.10 10.75
CA ILE A 71 1.74 10.84 9.50
C ILE A 71 0.97 10.16 8.38
N MET A 72 1.12 8.84 8.22
CA MET A 72 0.41 8.05 7.21
C MET A 72 -1.11 8.14 7.40
N SER A 73 -1.58 8.24 8.64
CA SER A 73 -3.01 8.32 8.95
C SER A 73 -3.66 9.62 8.47
N ARG A 74 -2.87 10.61 8.08
CA ARG A 74 -3.38 11.85 7.48
C ARG A 74 -3.76 11.68 6.01
N LEU A 75 -3.31 10.60 5.38
CA LEU A 75 -3.78 10.22 4.05
C LEU A 75 -5.21 9.71 4.17
N ARG A 76 -5.87 9.51 3.03
CA ARG A 76 -7.16 8.84 3.05
C ARG A 76 -6.96 7.39 3.47
N VAL A 77 -7.64 6.95 4.53
CA VAL A 77 -7.50 5.61 5.08
C VAL A 77 -8.80 4.83 4.85
N VAL A 78 -8.71 3.73 4.08
CA VAL A 78 -9.84 2.83 3.86
C VAL A 78 -10.00 1.94 5.10
N ARG A 79 -11.22 1.85 5.61
CA ARG A 79 -11.58 0.97 6.72
C ARG A 79 -12.60 -0.03 6.25
N PHE A 80 -12.43 -1.29 6.67
CA PHE A 80 -13.31 -2.38 6.26
C PHE A 80 -14.44 -2.62 7.25
N GLN A 81 -15.58 -2.99 6.68
CA GLN A 81 -16.68 -3.64 7.40
C GLN A 81 -16.61 -5.15 7.12
N GLU A 82 -17.48 -5.91 7.77
CA GLU A 82 -17.48 -7.37 7.61
C GLU A 82 -17.69 -7.80 6.15
N CYS A 83 -18.54 -7.08 5.41
CA CYS A 83 -18.78 -7.40 4.00
C CYS A 83 -17.51 -7.25 3.15
N ASP A 84 -16.61 -6.35 3.52
CA ASP A 84 -15.34 -6.19 2.81
C ASP A 84 -14.42 -7.37 3.04
N VAL A 85 -14.41 -7.91 4.26
CA VAL A 85 -13.64 -9.11 4.59
C VAL A 85 -14.17 -10.30 3.80
N ILE A 86 -15.49 -10.48 3.75
CA ILE A 86 -16.12 -11.56 3.00
C ILE A 86 -15.81 -11.44 1.50
N SER A 87 -15.91 -10.24 0.93
CA SER A 87 -15.54 -10.00 -0.47
C SER A 87 -14.08 -10.33 -0.74
N SER A 88 -13.19 -10.02 0.21
CA SER A 88 -11.77 -10.34 0.08
C SER A 88 -11.52 -11.85 0.10
N ILE A 89 -12.27 -12.60 0.92
CA ILE A 89 -12.19 -14.06 0.94
C ILE A 89 -12.63 -14.63 -0.42
N GLU A 90 -13.72 -14.14 -0.97
CA GLU A 90 -14.20 -14.57 -2.29
C GLU A 90 -13.17 -14.30 -3.37
N PHE A 91 -12.57 -13.12 -3.34
CA PHE A 91 -11.53 -12.73 -4.28
C PHE A 91 -10.29 -13.62 -4.15
N HIS A 92 -9.88 -13.91 -2.92
CA HIS A 92 -8.79 -14.84 -2.64
C HIS A 92 -9.07 -16.23 -3.23
N ARG A 93 -10.28 -16.74 -3.06
CA ARG A 93 -10.66 -18.05 -3.58
C ARG A 93 -10.69 -18.10 -5.10
N LEU A 94 -11.16 -17.01 -5.71
CA LEU A 94 -11.31 -16.93 -7.16
C LEU A 94 -9.96 -16.77 -7.87
N HIS A 95 -9.08 -15.93 -7.34
CA HIS A 95 -7.83 -15.56 -8.01
C HIS A 95 -6.58 -16.24 -7.45
N GLN A 96 -6.71 -17.00 -6.37
CA GLN A 96 -5.62 -17.78 -5.76
C GLN A 96 -4.40 -16.93 -5.35
N ILE A 97 -4.64 -15.70 -4.95
CA ILE A 97 -3.65 -14.84 -4.30
C ILE A 97 -3.84 -14.95 -2.77
N SER A 98 -2.85 -14.54 -1.99
CA SER A 98 -3.00 -14.61 -0.53
C SER A 98 -4.20 -13.78 -0.06
N PHE A 99 -4.78 -14.18 1.07
CA PHE A 99 -5.89 -13.42 1.66
C PHE A 99 -5.49 -11.97 1.94
N TRP A 100 -4.29 -11.77 2.48
CA TRP A 100 -3.79 -10.42 2.79
C TRP A 100 -3.63 -9.56 1.55
N ASP A 101 -3.14 -10.14 0.45
CA ASP A 101 -3.06 -9.46 -0.84
C ASP A 101 -4.46 -9.18 -1.40
N ALA A 102 -5.38 -10.12 -1.24
CA ALA A 102 -6.77 -9.93 -1.66
C ALA A 102 -7.42 -8.75 -0.94
N MET A 103 -7.12 -8.56 0.35
CA MET A 103 -7.62 -7.41 1.11
C MET A 103 -7.01 -6.10 0.60
N ILE A 104 -5.74 -6.09 0.24
CA ILE A 104 -5.10 -4.91 -0.35
C ILE A 104 -5.77 -4.54 -1.68
N VAL A 105 -5.99 -5.53 -2.55
CA VAL A 105 -6.67 -5.29 -3.84
C VAL A 105 -8.10 -4.78 -3.61
N HIS A 106 -8.82 -5.38 -2.68
CA HIS A 106 -10.18 -4.96 -2.37
C HIS A 106 -10.22 -3.51 -1.84
N ALA A 107 -9.28 -3.16 -0.96
CA ALA A 107 -9.18 -1.80 -0.45
C ALA A 107 -8.92 -0.79 -1.57
N ALA A 108 -8.04 -1.12 -2.52
CA ALA A 108 -7.78 -0.28 -3.67
C ALA A 108 -9.04 -0.09 -4.52
N ARG A 109 -9.80 -1.17 -4.73
CA ARG A 109 -11.03 -1.11 -5.53
C ARG A 109 -12.10 -0.24 -4.87
N VAL A 110 -12.36 -0.43 -3.58
CA VAL A 110 -13.40 0.37 -2.89
C VAL A 110 -13.00 1.82 -2.73
N SER A 111 -11.71 2.13 -2.75
CA SER A 111 -11.23 3.51 -2.71
C SER A 111 -11.42 4.24 -4.04
N GLY A 112 -11.70 3.53 -5.12
CA GLY A 112 -11.77 4.10 -6.45
C GLY A 112 -10.40 4.37 -7.07
N ALA A 113 -9.35 3.74 -6.56
CA ALA A 113 -8.00 3.94 -7.06
C ALA A 113 -7.86 3.47 -8.50
N GLU A 114 -7.13 4.25 -9.29
CA GLU A 114 -6.74 3.85 -10.66
C GLU A 114 -5.52 2.93 -10.61
N PHE A 115 -4.59 3.20 -9.70
CA PHE A 115 -3.37 2.43 -9.56
C PHE A 115 -3.23 1.87 -8.15
N LEU A 116 -2.65 0.68 -8.08
CA LEU A 116 -2.20 0.04 -6.85
C LEU A 116 -0.69 -0.13 -6.94
N PHE A 117 0.05 0.68 -6.19
CA PHE A 117 1.50 0.56 -6.13
C PHE A 117 1.89 -0.54 -5.16
N SER A 118 2.50 -1.60 -5.67
CA SER A 118 2.90 -2.77 -4.88
C SER A 118 4.03 -3.52 -5.56
N GLU A 119 5.00 -3.96 -4.78
CA GLU A 119 6.04 -4.88 -5.24
C GLU A 119 5.58 -6.34 -5.12
N ALA A 120 4.63 -6.63 -4.24
CA ALA A 120 4.19 -7.99 -3.94
C ALA A 120 3.28 -8.60 -5.00
N LEU A 121 2.63 -7.77 -5.81
CA LEU A 121 1.67 -8.22 -6.83
C LEU A 121 2.26 -8.03 -8.23
N GLN A 122 1.76 -8.82 -9.18
CA GLN A 122 2.28 -8.77 -10.55
C GLN A 122 1.89 -7.46 -11.22
N THR A 123 2.89 -6.70 -11.64
CA THR A 123 2.69 -5.43 -12.34
C THR A 123 1.95 -5.65 -13.67
N GLY A 124 1.09 -4.73 -14.00
CA GLY A 124 0.27 -4.78 -15.22
C GLY A 124 -1.05 -5.50 -15.06
N THR A 125 -1.26 -6.23 -13.96
CA THR A 125 -2.55 -6.89 -13.70
C THR A 125 -3.62 -5.84 -13.44
N VAL A 126 -4.81 -6.04 -14.00
CA VAL A 126 -5.95 -5.13 -13.83
C VAL A 126 -7.08 -5.89 -13.13
N TRP A 127 -7.53 -5.36 -12.00
CA TRP A 127 -8.68 -5.88 -11.26
C TRP A 127 -9.69 -4.78 -11.01
N GLY A 128 -10.88 -4.89 -11.64
CA GLY A 128 -11.98 -3.95 -11.38
C GLY A 128 -11.60 -2.48 -11.58
N GLY A 129 -10.85 -2.18 -12.63
CA GLY A 129 -10.42 -0.82 -12.93
C GLY A 129 -9.14 -0.37 -12.22
N VAL A 130 -8.58 -1.22 -11.36
CA VAL A 130 -7.32 -0.92 -10.66
C VAL A 130 -6.17 -1.63 -11.38
N THR A 131 -5.17 -0.86 -11.80
CA THR A 131 -3.95 -1.40 -12.42
C THR A 131 -2.84 -1.50 -11.39
N VAL A 132 -2.26 -2.69 -11.25
CA VAL A 132 -1.11 -2.91 -10.38
C VAL A 132 0.14 -2.36 -11.05
N VAL A 133 0.91 -1.56 -10.32
CA VAL A 133 2.19 -1.01 -10.77
C VAL A 133 3.26 -1.31 -9.73
N ASN A 134 4.32 -2.02 -10.13
CA ASN A 134 5.50 -2.13 -9.31
C ASN A 134 6.43 -0.96 -9.65
N PRO A 135 6.56 0.04 -8.77
CA PRO A 135 7.34 1.23 -9.09
C PRO A 135 8.85 1.01 -9.11
N PHE A 136 9.30 -0.17 -8.66
CA PHE A 136 10.72 -0.49 -8.54
C PHE A 136 11.26 -1.27 -9.73
N VAL A 137 10.40 -1.68 -10.65
CA VAL A 137 10.82 -2.36 -11.88
C VAL A 137 11.34 -1.32 -12.85
N LYS A 138 12.53 -1.57 -13.41
CA LYS A 138 13.10 -0.72 -14.45
C LYS A 138 12.58 -1.19 -15.81
N ASP A 139 12.15 -0.23 -16.60
CA ASP A 139 11.75 -0.49 -17.99
C ASP A 139 12.97 -0.74 -18.89
#